data_dc2381444bb7e02ae406185601a52c4c
#
_entry.id   dc2381444bb7e02ae406185601a52c4c
#
_cell.length_a   1.000
_cell.length_b   1.000
_cell.length_c   1.000
_cell.angle_alpha   90.00
_cell.angle_beta   90.00
_cell.angle_gamma   90.00
#
_symmetry.space_group_name_H-M   'P 1'
#
loop_
_entity.id
_entity.type
_entity.pdbx_description
1 polymer ?
#
loop_
_entity_poly.entity_id
_entity_poly.type
_entity_poly.pdbx_seq_one_letter_code
_entity_poly.pdbx_strand_id
1 'polypeptide(L)'
;TKVKATSKYNDYSSHHLKKSDYESLSVITKEKALQLMLDDKVATVSACAKLYRKCILERVPFPVGKIYEDFYVVAEHLALAERIVISPLETYNYYRREGSIVRSTFTEKRYDFFKAVAKNEEVIKREYIQSPELKQALQAKKLLGGFVVIGAKADSGLKDFSKDKVLLRVEMSDLLKNSKLSLKLKLKYLIFMLSPELYLLL
;
A
#
# COMPACT_ATOMS: atom_id res chain seq x y z
N THR A 1 -11.16 4.52 -8.95
CA THR A 1 -11.90 3.45 -9.65
C THR A 1 -11.89 2.20 -8.80
N LYS A 2 -13.03 1.51 -8.69
CA LYS A 2 -13.10 0.21 -8.04
C LYS A 2 -12.50 -0.86 -8.96
N VAL A 3 -11.97 -1.91 -8.35
CA VAL A 3 -11.35 -3.04 -9.04
C VAL A 3 -12.18 -4.28 -8.78
N LYS A 4 -12.65 -4.94 -9.85
CA LYS A 4 -13.28 -6.25 -9.76
C LYS A 4 -12.20 -7.33 -9.88
N ALA A 5 -12.03 -8.15 -8.85
CA ALA A 5 -11.13 -9.29 -8.90
C ALA A 5 -11.86 -10.50 -9.51
N THR A 6 -11.26 -11.13 -10.53
CA THR A 6 -11.81 -12.32 -11.18
C THR A 6 -10.74 -13.39 -11.35
N SER A 7 -11.14 -14.65 -11.30
CA SER A 7 -10.31 -15.82 -11.63
C SER A 7 -10.51 -16.31 -13.08
N LYS A 8 -11.51 -15.77 -13.78
CA LYS A 8 -11.82 -16.14 -15.17
C LYS A 8 -11.39 -15.03 -16.11
N TYR A 9 -10.56 -15.35 -17.09
CA TYR A 9 -10.03 -14.38 -18.05
C TYR A 9 -11.11 -13.70 -18.91
N ASN A 10 -12.20 -14.39 -19.21
CA ASN A 10 -13.30 -13.91 -20.07
C ASN A 10 -14.53 -13.42 -19.29
N ASP A 11 -14.43 -13.19 -17.98
CA ASP A 11 -15.53 -12.66 -17.17
C ASP A 11 -15.56 -11.13 -17.27
N TYR A 12 -15.80 -10.61 -18.48
CA TYR A 12 -15.96 -9.18 -18.75
C TYR A 12 -17.42 -8.81 -18.69
N SER A 13 -17.82 -7.99 -17.73
CA SER A 13 -19.05 -7.24 -17.80
C SER A 13 -18.78 -5.93 -18.56
N SER A 14 -19.34 -5.78 -19.77
CA SER A 14 -19.37 -4.48 -20.44
C SER A 14 -20.35 -3.57 -19.69
N HIS A 15 -19.82 -2.60 -18.94
CA HIS A 15 -20.65 -1.56 -18.36
C HIS A 15 -20.70 -0.37 -19.32
N HIS A 16 -21.86 -0.13 -19.90
CA HIS A 16 -22.13 1.14 -20.57
C HIS A 16 -22.30 2.20 -19.49
N LEU A 17 -21.37 3.16 -19.44
CA LEU A 17 -21.41 4.28 -18.52
C LEU A 17 -22.63 5.18 -18.83
N LYS A 18 -23.45 5.44 -17.84
CA LYS A 18 -24.59 6.36 -17.92
C LYS A 18 -24.17 7.76 -17.47
N LYS A 19 -24.94 8.79 -17.86
CA LYS A 19 -24.67 10.18 -17.44
C LYS A 19 -24.61 10.31 -15.90
N SER A 20 -25.49 9.62 -15.17
CA SER A 20 -25.50 9.56 -13.71
C SER A 20 -24.20 9.02 -13.09
N ASP A 21 -23.43 8.22 -13.83
CA ASP A 21 -22.18 7.66 -13.34
C ASP A 21 -21.08 8.74 -13.24
N TYR A 22 -21.13 9.75 -14.11
CA TYR A 22 -20.22 10.91 -14.04
C TYR A 22 -20.56 11.86 -12.89
N GLU A 23 -21.83 11.91 -12.48
CA GLU A 23 -22.30 12.73 -11.35
C GLU A 23 -21.83 12.16 -9.99
N SER A 24 -21.43 10.88 -9.95
CA SER A 24 -20.90 10.22 -8.77
C SER A 24 -19.39 10.47 -8.53
N LEU A 25 -18.72 11.21 -9.42
CA LEU A 25 -17.30 11.52 -9.29
C LEU A 25 -17.07 12.53 -8.17
N SER A 26 -16.07 12.27 -7.34
CA SER A 26 -15.71 13.14 -6.21
C SER A 26 -14.31 13.70 -6.38
N VAL A 27 -14.18 15.03 -6.29
CA VAL A 27 -12.88 15.70 -6.18
C VAL A 27 -12.46 15.68 -4.72
N ILE A 28 -11.23 15.27 -4.46
CA ILE A 28 -10.68 15.16 -3.10
C ILE A 28 -9.30 15.81 -2.99
N THR A 29 -8.88 16.11 -1.76
CA THR A 29 -7.53 16.65 -1.48
C THR A 29 -6.45 15.57 -1.65
N LYS A 30 -5.20 16.01 -1.81
CA LYS A 30 -4.02 15.14 -1.89
C LYS A 30 -3.86 14.28 -0.65
N GLU A 31 -4.05 14.87 0.53
CA GLU A 31 -3.99 14.21 1.83
C GLU A 31 -5.04 13.11 1.92
N LYS A 32 -6.29 13.46 1.56
CA LYS A 32 -7.38 12.48 1.58
C LYS A 32 -7.15 11.34 0.61
N ALA A 33 -6.65 11.62 -0.58
CA ALA A 33 -6.32 10.61 -1.57
C ALA A 33 -5.23 9.65 -1.06
N LEU A 34 -4.14 10.21 -0.52
CA LEU A 34 -3.04 9.42 0.03
C LEU A 34 -3.50 8.58 1.23
N GLN A 35 -4.28 9.18 2.14
CA GLN A 35 -4.86 8.45 3.27
C GLN A 35 -5.69 7.24 2.82
N LEU A 36 -6.61 7.43 1.86
CA LEU A 36 -7.46 6.36 1.36
C LEU A 36 -6.67 5.24 0.69
N MET A 37 -5.57 5.57 0.00
CA MET A 37 -4.67 4.60 -0.64
C MET A 37 -3.83 3.85 0.39
N LEU A 38 -3.34 4.51 1.44
CA LEU A 38 -2.60 3.85 2.52
C LEU A 38 -3.51 2.93 3.35
N ASP A 39 -4.76 3.33 3.56
CA ASP A 39 -5.76 2.53 4.29
C ASP A 39 -6.33 1.35 3.47
N ASP A 40 -6.06 1.25 2.16
CA ASP A 40 -6.57 0.23 1.22
C ASP A 40 -8.12 0.07 1.23
N LYS A 41 -8.87 1.11 1.60
CA LYS A 41 -10.32 1.02 1.78
C LYS A 41 -11.12 1.29 0.50
N VAL A 42 -10.78 2.36 -0.20
CA VAL A 42 -11.51 2.84 -1.40
C VAL A 42 -10.62 2.80 -2.63
N ALA A 43 -9.35 3.11 -2.45
CA ALA A 43 -8.32 3.05 -3.48
C ALA A 43 -7.09 2.36 -2.89
N THR A 44 -6.33 1.68 -3.72
CA THR A 44 -5.07 1.04 -3.32
C THR A 44 -3.87 1.84 -3.83
N VAL A 45 -2.70 1.57 -3.29
CA VAL A 45 -1.44 2.15 -3.80
C VAL A 45 -1.09 1.64 -5.20
N SER A 46 -1.67 0.51 -5.64
CA SER A 46 -1.42 -0.08 -6.96
C SER A 46 -1.60 0.93 -8.09
N ALA A 47 -0.74 0.87 -9.11
CA ALA A 47 -0.87 1.67 -10.34
C ALA A 47 -2.11 1.29 -11.17
N CYS A 48 -2.65 0.09 -10.97
CA CYS A 48 -3.86 -0.39 -11.64
C CYS A 48 -5.09 0.47 -11.33
N ALA A 49 -6.02 0.57 -12.26
CA ALA A 49 -7.27 1.33 -12.14
C ALA A 49 -7.06 2.84 -11.87
N LYS A 50 -5.97 3.41 -12.37
CA LYS A 50 -5.64 4.84 -12.27
C LYS A 50 -5.32 5.44 -13.63
N LEU A 51 -5.68 6.70 -13.79
CA LEU A 51 -5.28 7.53 -14.91
C LEU A 51 -4.41 8.67 -14.38
N TYR A 52 -3.28 8.89 -15.02
CA TYR A 52 -2.33 9.94 -14.68
C TYR A 52 -2.20 10.94 -15.83
N ARG A 53 -2.00 12.21 -15.52
CA ARG A 53 -1.46 13.14 -16.52
C ARG A 53 -0.02 12.70 -16.84
N LYS A 54 0.31 12.66 -18.13
CA LYS A 54 1.61 12.22 -18.65
C LYS A 54 2.79 12.94 -17.98
N CYS A 55 2.66 14.26 -17.77
CA CYS A 55 3.69 15.07 -17.12
C CYS A 55 4.04 14.63 -15.68
N ILE A 56 3.12 14.00 -14.95
CA ILE A 56 3.41 13.44 -13.62
C ILE A 56 4.35 12.24 -13.76
N LEU A 57 4.07 11.34 -14.71
CA LEU A 57 4.88 10.14 -14.93
C LEU A 57 6.24 10.46 -15.57
N GLU A 58 6.32 11.50 -16.39
CA GLU A 58 7.59 11.99 -16.93
C GLU A 58 8.49 12.58 -15.84
N ARG A 59 7.88 13.28 -14.87
CA ARG A 59 8.59 13.91 -13.75
C ARG A 59 9.00 12.92 -12.67
N VAL A 60 8.15 11.94 -12.38
CA VAL A 60 8.37 10.88 -11.39
C VAL A 60 8.03 9.54 -12.03
N PRO A 61 8.95 8.92 -12.78
CA PRO A 61 8.73 7.62 -13.38
C PRO A 61 8.69 6.51 -12.33
N PHE A 62 8.00 5.41 -12.65
CA PHE A 62 8.07 4.21 -11.82
C PHE A 62 9.50 3.65 -11.81
N PRO A 63 10.07 3.30 -10.63
CA PRO A 63 11.43 2.81 -10.52
C PRO A 63 11.59 1.43 -11.17
N VAL A 64 12.49 1.34 -12.15
CA VAL A 64 12.79 0.09 -12.85
C VAL A 64 13.47 -0.92 -11.92
N GLY A 65 13.10 -2.19 -12.03
CA GLY A 65 13.73 -3.32 -11.32
C GLY A 65 13.31 -3.47 -9.85
N LYS A 66 12.46 -2.60 -9.31
CA LYS A 66 11.86 -2.74 -7.97
C LYS A 66 10.53 -3.48 -8.05
N ILE A 67 10.20 -4.22 -7.00
CA ILE A 67 8.82 -4.61 -6.70
C ILE A 67 8.25 -3.58 -5.71
N TYR A 68 6.92 -3.39 -5.68
CA TYR A 68 6.23 -2.28 -4.99
C TYR A 68 6.60 -0.89 -5.59
N GLU A 69 6.88 -0.85 -6.89
CA GLU A 69 7.24 0.35 -7.65
C GLU A 69 6.13 1.41 -7.60
N ASP A 70 4.88 0.98 -7.57
CA ASP A 70 3.69 1.80 -7.43
C ASP A 70 3.60 2.44 -6.04
N PHE A 71 3.81 1.66 -5.01
CA PHE A 71 3.87 2.17 -3.64
C PHE A 71 5.06 3.13 -3.44
N TYR A 72 6.17 2.90 -4.13
CA TYR A 72 7.36 3.75 -4.01
C TYR A 72 7.11 5.21 -4.41
N VAL A 73 6.25 5.46 -5.40
CA VAL A 73 6.02 6.80 -5.99
C VAL A 73 4.67 7.43 -5.65
N VAL A 74 3.77 6.73 -4.97
CA VAL A 74 2.37 7.16 -4.80
C VAL A 74 2.23 8.52 -4.12
N ALA A 75 2.97 8.79 -3.05
CA ALA A 75 2.89 10.08 -2.35
C ALA A 75 3.39 11.22 -3.23
N GLU A 76 4.44 11.00 -4.03
CA GLU A 76 5.03 11.99 -4.90
C GLU A 76 4.14 12.28 -6.12
N HIS A 77 3.53 11.26 -6.71
CA HIS A 77 2.53 11.44 -7.78
C HIS A 77 1.34 12.28 -7.31
N LEU A 78 0.83 12.01 -6.11
CA LEU A 78 -0.27 12.78 -5.54
C LEU A 78 0.15 14.21 -5.17
N ALA A 79 1.38 14.41 -4.69
CA ALA A 79 1.90 15.75 -4.40
C ALA A 79 1.95 16.64 -5.65
N LEU A 80 2.28 16.05 -6.82
CA LEU A 80 2.32 16.75 -8.11
C LEU A 80 0.94 16.94 -8.74
N ALA A 81 -0.09 16.22 -8.32
CA ALA A 81 -1.41 16.32 -8.90
C ALA A 81 -2.12 17.61 -8.47
N GLU A 82 -2.61 18.40 -9.40
CA GLU A 82 -3.41 19.61 -9.13
C GLU A 82 -4.84 19.26 -8.68
N ARG A 83 -5.40 18.20 -9.29
CA ARG A 83 -6.77 17.75 -9.02
C ARG A 83 -6.81 16.22 -9.02
N ILE A 84 -7.45 15.67 -8.01
CA ILE A 84 -7.61 14.23 -7.82
C ILE A 84 -9.10 13.91 -7.80
N VAL A 85 -9.50 12.96 -8.64
CA VAL A 85 -10.89 12.51 -8.76
C VAL A 85 -10.96 11.03 -8.39
N ILE A 86 -11.90 10.68 -7.52
CA ILE A 86 -12.27 9.29 -7.25
C ILE A 86 -13.57 8.97 -7.98
N SER A 87 -13.54 7.82 -8.67
CA SER A 87 -14.72 7.24 -9.32
C SER A 87 -15.16 5.98 -8.56
N PRO A 88 -16.45 5.83 -8.24
CA PRO A 88 -16.99 4.60 -7.69
C PRO A 88 -17.17 3.50 -8.74
N LEU A 89 -16.97 3.81 -10.02
CA LEU A 89 -17.20 2.89 -11.13
C LEU A 89 -16.19 1.75 -11.14
N GLU A 90 -16.64 0.56 -11.44
CA GLU A 90 -15.82 -0.64 -11.62
C GLU A 90 -15.37 -0.72 -13.08
N THR A 91 -14.31 0.02 -13.43
CA THR A 91 -13.80 0.12 -14.82
C THR A 91 -12.53 -0.71 -15.05
N TYR A 92 -12.11 -1.50 -14.07
CA TYR A 92 -10.90 -2.29 -14.17
C TYR A 92 -11.12 -3.71 -13.63
N ASN A 93 -10.87 -4.73 -14.47
CA ASN A 93 -10.90 -6.13 -14.08
C ASN A 93 -9.48 -6.59 -13.69
N TYR A 94 -9.29 -6.95 -12.42
CA TYR A 94 -8.02 -7.48 -11.92
C TYR A 94 -8.05 -9.01 -11.98
N TYR A 95 -7.36 -9.58 -12.97
CA TYR A 95 -7.26 -11.03 -13.11
C TYR A 95 -6.19 -11.60 -12.16
N ARG A 96 -6.59 -12.49 -11.28
CA ARG A 96 -5.68 -13.21 -10.37
C ARG A 96 -5.20 -14.48 -11.03
N ARG A 97 -3.91 -14.53 -11.37
CA ARG A 97 -3.27 -15.71 -11.98
C ARG A 97 -2.26 -16.32 -11.01
N GLU A 98 -2.02 -17.63 -11.15
CA GLU A 98 -0.91 -18.32 -10.50
C GLU A 98 0.43 -17.76 -11.01
N GLY A 99 1.47 -17.79 -10.17
CA GLY A 99 2.79 -17.26 -10.52
C GLY A 99 2.90 -15.74 -10.56
N SER A 100 1.88 -15.01 -10.08
CA SER A 100 1.99 -13.54 -9.95
C SER A 100 3.05 -13.16 -8.90
N ILE A 101 3.72 -12.00 -9.07
CA ILE A 101 4.76 -11.48 -8.17
C ILE A 101 4.27 -11.46 -6.71
N VAL A 102 3.01 -11.13 -6.49
CA VAL A 102 2.40 -11.05 -5.14
C VAL A 102 2.37 -12.41 -4.43
N ARG A 103 2.30 -13.52 -5.19
CA ARG A 103 2.23 -14.89 -4.69
C ARG A 103 3.55 -15.68 -4.84
N SER A 104 4.63 -15.03 -5.28
CA SER A 104 5.93 -15.69 -5.41
C SER A 104 6.52 -15.99 -4.04
N THR A 105 7.45 -16.96 -3.98
CA THR A 105 8.27 -17.25 -2.80
C THR A 105 9.03 -16.01 -2.34
N PHE A 106 9.51 -16.02 -1.11
CA PHE A 106 10.31 -14.91 -0.58
C PHE A 106 11.59 -14.72 -1.40
N THR A 107 11.90 -13.47 -1.70
CA THR A 107 13.18 -13.02 -2.24
C THR A 107 13.58 -11.72 -1.54
N GLU A 108 14.87 -11.39 -1.52
CA GLU A 108 15.38 -10.12 -0.95
C GLU A 108 14.71 -8.87 -1.56
N LYS A 109 14.20 -8.97 -2.80
CA LYS A 109 13.42 -7.87 -3.42
C LYS A 109 12.17 -7.51 -2.64
N ARG A 110 11.60 -8.41 -1.82
CA ARG A 110 10.43 -8.08 -0.98
C ARG A 110 10.72 -6.97 0.02
N TYR A 111 11.99 -6.75 0.38
CA TYR A 111 12.39 -5.61 1.20
C TYR A 111 12.29 -4.25 0.49
N ASP A 112 12.05 -4.22 -0.83
CA ASP A 112 11.72 -2.96 -1.52
C ASP A 112 10.42 -2.34 -0.97
N PHE A 113 9.55 -3.12 -0.33
CA PHE A 113 8.41 -2.62 0.44
C PHE A 113 8.84 -1.60 1.50
N PHE A 114 9.85 -1.90 2.30
CA PHE A 114 10.33 -0.98 3.33
C PHE A 114 11.04 0.25 2.76
N LYS A 115 11.69 0.10 1.61
CA LYS A 115 12.26 1.25 0.87
C LYS A 115 11.14 2.16 0.36
N ALA A 116 10.03 1.59 -0.12
CA ALA A 116 8.84 2.35 -0.51
C ALA A 116 8.21 3.07 0.69
N VAL A 117 8.10 2.41 1.87
CA VAL A 117 7.66 3.06 3.11
C VAL A 117 8.55 4.26 3.45
N ALA A 118 9.87 4.09 3.46
CA ALA A 118 10.82 5.17 3.77
C ALA A 118 10.71 6.33 2.78
N LYS A 119 10.56 6.04 1.48
CA LYS A 119 10.35 7.07 0.45
C LYS A 119 9.05 7.84 0.67
N ASN A 120 7.95 7.16 0.96
CA ASN A 120 6.69 7.84 1.27
C ASN A 120 6.78 8.67 2.56
N GLU A 121 7.50 8.21 3.58
CA GLU A 121 7.71 8.95 4.81
C GLU A 121 8.46 10.28 4.54
N GLU A 122 9.52 10.23 3.71
CA GLU A 122 10.26 11.41 3.26
C GLU A 122 9.35 12.42 2.55
N VAL A 123 8.55 11.93 1.58
CA VAL A 123 7.63 12.77 0.81
C VAL A 123 6.51 13.35 1.70
N ILE A 124 5.95 12.55 2.62
CA ILE A 124 4.94 13.03 3.56
C ILE A 124 5.50 14.14 4.44
N LYS A 125 6.70 14.00 4.95
CA LYS A 125 7.35 15.05 5.76
C LYS A 125 7.58 16.34 4.98
N ARG A 126 7.89 16.25 3.68
CA ARG A 126 8.18 17.40 2.83
C ARG A 126 6.94 18.09 2.30
N GLU A 127 5.96 17.33 1.79
CA GLU A 127 4.84 17.84 1.00
C GLU A 127 3.51 17.93 1.78
N TYR A 128 3.37 17.15 2.87
CA TYR A 128 2.14 17.02 3.64
C TYR A 128 2.39 17.38 5.11
N ILE A 129 3.05 18.52 5.33
CA ILE A 129 3.51 18.98 6.63
C ILE A 129 2.38 18.93 7.66
N GLN A 130 2.65 18.28 8.82
CA GLN A 130 1.76 18.19 9.97
C GLN A 130 0.45 17.38 9.76
N SER A 131 0.45 16.34 8.94
CA SER A 131 -0.67 15.40 8.90
C SER A 131 -0.42 14.17 9.80
N PRO A 132 -0.87 14.17 11.06
CA PRO A 132 -0.77 13.01 11.95
C PRO A 132 -1.49 11.78 11.38
N GLU A 133 -2.58 12.03 10.66
CA GLU A 133 -3.39 10.99 10.02
C GLU A 133 -2.60 10.22 8.96
N LEU A 134 -1.81 10.93 8.14
CA LEU A 134 -0.94 10.29 7.14
C LEU A 134 0.21 9.54 7.80
N LYS A 135 0.82 10.08 8.86
CA LYS A 135 1.84 9.39 9.64
C LYS A 135 1.29 8.07 10.21
N GLN A 136 0.10 8.12 10.82
CA GLN A 136 -0.57 6.94 11.36
C GLN A 136 -0.94 5.93 10.26
N ALA A 137 -1.44 6.40 9.12
CA ALA A 137 -1.80 5.54 7.99
C ALA A 137 -0.57 4.84 7.40
N LEU A 138 0.54 5.56 7.20
CA LEU A 138 1.78 4.98 6.70
C LEU A 138 2.38 3.98 7.69
N GLN A 139 2.33 4.28 9.00
CA GLN A 139 2.79 3.35 10.03
C GLN A 139 1.94 2.07 10.05
N ALA A 140 0.61 2.19 9.92
CA ALA A 140 -0.28 1.03 9.82
C ALA A 140 0.04 0.20 8.56
N LYS A 141 0.23 0.86 7.41
CA LYS A 141 0.66 0.22 6.16
C LYS A 141 2.00 -0.49 6.31
N LYS A 142 2.98 0.15 6.97
CA LYS A 142 4.29 -0.44 7.28
C LYS A 142 4.16 -1.74 8.07
N LEU A 143 3.37 -1.75 9.13
CA LEU A 143 3.21 -2.94 9.98
C LEU A 143 2.45 -4.05 9.24
N LEU A 144 1.33 -3.73 8.58
CA LEU A 144 0.54 -4.71 7.84
C LEU A 144 1.35 -5.34 6.69
N GLY A 145 1.95 -4.53 5.84
CA GLY A 145 2.76 -5.01 4.72
C GLY A 145 4.05 -5.68 5.16
N GLY A 146 4.67 -5.19 6.23
CA GLY A 146 5.85 -5.82 6.84
C GLY A 146 5.56 -7.24 7.33
N PHE A 147 4.41 -7.47 7.96
CA PHE A 147 4.01 -8.82 8.35
C PHE A 147 3.71 -9.74 7.16
N VAL A 148 3.29 -9.19 6.01
CA VAL A 148 3.19 -9.98 4.76
C VAL A 148 4.57 -10.41 4.28
N VAL A 149 5.57 -9.52 4.34
CA VAL A 149 6.97 -9.86 3.98
C VAL A 149 7.53 -10.93 4.92
N ILE A 150 7.32 -10.77 6.23
CA ILE A 150 7.77 -11.71 7.28
C ILE A 150 7.09 -13.09 7.09
N GLY A 151 5.78 -13.12 6.83
CA GLY A 151 5.06 -14.36 6.56
C GLY A 151 5.63 -15.11 5.35
N ALA A 152 5.82 -14.40 4.23
CA ALA A 152 6.42 -15.01 3.04
C ALA A 152 7.84 -15.56 3.28
N LYS A 153 8.63 -14.90 4.15
CA LYS A 153 9.96 -15.35 4.56
C LYS A 153 9.89 -16.62 5.40
N ALA A 154 8.97 -16.64 6.39
CA ALA A 154 8.72 -17.80 7.22
C ALA A 154 8.23 -19.01 6.42
N ASP A 155 7.29 -18.80 5.48
CA ASP A 155 6.77 -19.83 4.58
C ASP A 155 7.86 -20.41 3.66
N SER A 156 8.93 -19.65 3.41
CA SER A 156 10.12 -20.13 2.69
C SER A 156 11.15 -20.83 3.58
N GLY A 157 10.83 -21.10 4.85
CA GLY A 157 11.70 -21.80 5.81
C GLY A 157 12.82 -20.93 6.40
N LEU A 158 12.87 -19.65 6.13
CA LEU A 158 13.89 -18.73 6.63
C LEU A 158 13.50 -18.23 8.03
N LYS A 159 14.40 -18.39 9.00
CA LYS A 159 14.12 -18.11 10.43
C LYS A 159 14.91 -16.95 11.02
N ASP A 160 15.86 -16.36 10.29
CA ASP A 160 16.56 -15.16 10.76
C ASP A 160 15.73 -13.91 10.46
N PHE A 161 15.15 -13.32 11.51
CA PHE A 161 14.33 -12.12 11.46
C PHE A 161 15.03 -10.86 11.99
N SER A 162 16.34 -10.88 12.17
CA SER A 162 17.12 -9.75 12.71
C SER A 162 16.93 -8.47 11.87
N LYS A 163 17.04 -8.60 10.55
CA LYS A 163 16.79 -7.51 9.59
C LYS A 163 15.35 -7.03 9.63
N ASP A 164 14.39 -7.96 9.76
CA ASP A 164 12.97 -7.66 9.79
C ASP A 164 12.59 -6.86 11.04
N LYS A 165 13.14 -7.18 12.20
CA LYS A 165 12.96 -6.39 13.43
C LYS A 165 13.42 -4.96 13.28
N VAL A 166 14.59 -4.74 12.65
CA VAL A 166 15.11 -3.38 12.40
C VAL A 166 14.18 -2.62 11.46
N LEU A 167 13.79 -3.23 10.34
CA LEU A 167 12.95 -2.59 9.33
C LEU A 167 11.53 -2.31 9.81
N LEU A 168 10.98 -3.19 10.66
CA LEU A 168 9.61 -3.05 11.18
C LEU A 168 9.52 -2.09 12.37
N ARG A 169 10.66 -1.72 12.97
CA ARG A 169 10.69 -0.92 14.19
C ARG A 169 9.85 0.36 14.09
N VAL A 170 9.06 0.61 15.12
CA VAL A 170 8.29 1.83 15.35
C VAL A 170 8.45 2.27 16.80
N GLU A 171 8.33 3.56 17.07
CA GLU A 171 8.36 4.08 18.43
C GLU A 171 7.13 3.61 19.22
N MET A 172 7.32 3.22 20.48
CA MET A 172 6.26 2.67 21.32
C MET A 172 5.11 3.68 21.53
N SER A 173 5.43 4.94 21.69
CA SER A 173 4.44 6.01 21.83
C SER A 173 3.57 6.15 20.59
N ASP A 174 4.18 6.05 19.38
CA ASP A 174 3.46 6.11 18.12
C ASP A 174 2.61 4.84 17.91
N LEU A 175 3.13 3.66 18.27
CA LEU A 175 2.38 2.41 18.22
C LEU A 175 1.09 2.48 19.07
N LEU A 176 1.23 2.93 20.32
CA LEU A 176 0.10 2.96 21.26
C LEU A 176 -0.96 4.00 20.86
N LYS A 177 -0.54 5.18 20.42
CA LYS A 177 -1.42 6.29 20.03
C LYS A 177 -2.04 6.10 18.64
N ASN A 178 -1.55 5.18 17.82
CA ASN A 178 -2.06 4.99 16.46
C ASN A 178 -3.46 4.34 16.49
N SER A 179 -4.47 5.15 16.15
CA SER A 179 -5.88 4.73 16.12
C SER A 179 -6.23 3.82 14.93
N LYS A 180 -5.37 3.76 13.90
CA LYS A 180 -5.56 2.89 12.72
C LYS A 180 -5.10 1.45 12.97
N LEU A 181 -4.36 1.20 14.06
CA LEU A 181 -3.90 -0.13 14.45
C LEU A 181 -4.88 -0.79 15.40
N SER A 182 -5.38 -1.96 15.03
CA SER A 182 -6.16 -2.78 15.97
C SER A 182 -5.29 -3.28 17.14
N LEU A 183 -5.93 -3.53 18.28
CA LEU A 183 -5.23 -4.10 19.43
C LEU A 183 -4.51 -5.42 19.09
N LYS A 184 -5.15 -6.26 18.27
CA LYS A 184 -4.55 -7.50 17.75
C LYS A 184 -3.25 -7.24 17.01
N LEU A 185 -3.19 -6.22 16.15
CA LEU A 185 -1.98 -5.90 15.38
C LEU A 185 -0.87 -5.30 16.26
N LYS A 186 -1.23 -4.48 17.26
CA LYS A 186 -0.29 -3.97 18.27
C LYS A 186 0.32 -5.10 19.07
N LEU A 187 -0.50 -6.05 19.55
CA LEU A 187 -0.03 -7.23 20.27
C LEU A 187 0.86 -8.12 19.40
N LYS A 188 0.44 -8.38 18.15
CA LYS A 188 1.23 -9.14 17.17
C LYS A 188 2.62 -8.52 16.96
N TYR A 189 2.69 -7.19 16.85
CA TYR A 189 3.97 -6.48 16.75
C TYR A 189 4.85 -6.67 17.99
N LEU A 190 4.27 -6.51 19.19
CA LEU A 190 5.03 -6.67 20.44
C LEU A 190 5.57 -8.08 20.60
N ILE A 191 4.77 -9.11 20.31
CA ILE A 191 5.20 -10.50 20.36
C ILE A 191 6.33 -10.75 19.37
N PHE A 192 6.22 -10.27 18.12
CA PHE A 192 7.28 -10.40 17.12
C PHE A 192 8.58 -9.71 17.55
N MET A 193 8.50 -8.52 18.13
CA MET A 193 9.68 -7.78 18.60
C MET A 193 10.38 -8.47 19.77
N LEU A 194 9.62 -9.16 20.65
CA LEU A 194 10.17 -9.95 21.74
C LEU A 194 10.76 -11.27 21.22
N SER A 195 9.95 -12.09 20.58
CA SER A 195 10.36 -13.40 20.05
C SER A 195 9.65 -13.67 18.71
N PRO A 196 10.39 -13.65 17.59
CA PRO A 196 9.85 -14.07 16.29
C PRO A 196 9.39 -15.54 16.30
N GLU A 197 10.03 -16.39 17.10
CA GLU A 197 9.68 -17.80 17.22
C GLU A 197 8.28 -17.95 17.82
N LEU A 198 8.00 -17.22 18.90
CA LEU A 198 6.67 -17.20 19.52
C LEU A 198 5.62 -16.64 18.56
N TYR A 199 5.97 -15.61 17.80
CA TYR A 199 5.10 -15.04 16.78
C TYR A 199 4.70 -16.06 15.70
N LEU A 200 5.61 -16.96 15.29
CA LEU A 200 5.33 -17.99 14.29
C LEU A 200 4.39 -19.11 14.77
N LEU A 201 4.12 -19.17 16.06
CA LEU A 201 3.18 -20.13 16.67
C LEU A 201 1.74 -19.58 16.73
N LEU A 202 1.52 -18.29 16.43
CA LEU A 202 0.22 -17.60 16.45
C LEU A 202 -0.44 -17.58 15.06
#